data_e96e69565f6aaf84eb1473c55d33bdc9
#
_entry.id   e96e69565f6aaf84eb1473c55d33bdc9
#
_cell.length_a   1.000
_cell.length_b   1.000
_cell.length_c   1.000
_cell.angle_alpha   90.00
_cell.angle_beta   90.00
_cell.angle_gamma   90.00
#
_symmetry.space_group_name_H-M   'P 1'
#
loop_
_entity.id
_entity.type
_entity.pdbx_description
1 polymer ?
#
loop_
_entity_poly.entity_id
_entity_poly.type
_entity_poly.pdbx_seq_one_letter_code
_entity_poly.pdbx_strand_id
1 'polypeptide(L)'
;MKYMLLVCGDDTADATGMPPVEPWVEELGNQGVRLHGHRLRPPAEAVTVRVRGGEVLRTDGPFAETKEYVAGYDVLECDTLQEAVDAAARHPVATIGAMEVRPFWDDEDAREPLRLLDAALTLAARERDVEAALAHYAPDVEVISPAGIAVHGTAALRKAWEGAYGAVAGPVRREVVESSLHVAENVAFGRALVRTTGTLTDGTALDRLLRVTTGYRAVAERWFIAHEHLSLAAGEEGTS
;
A
#
# COMPACT_ATOMS: atom_id res chain seq x y z
N MET A 1 -12.39 -2.99 -1.10
CA MET A 1 -11.87 -1.69 -1.57
C MET A 1 -12.83 -0.56 -1.26
N LYS A 2 -12.33 0.66 -0.97
CA LYS A 2 -13.21 1.81 -0.73
C LYS A 2 -13.28 2.71 -1.96
N TYR A 3 -14.46 3.26 -2.19
CA TYR A 3 -14.75 4.15 -3.32
C TYR A 3 -15.48 5.39 -2.81
N MET A 4 -15.10 6.56 -3.30
CA MET A 4 -15.86 7.79 -3.12
C MET A 4 -16.77 7.97 -4.31
N LEU A 5 -18.06 8.15 -4.05
CA LEU A 5 -19.03 8.65 -5.01
C LEU A 5 -19.16 10.15 -4.79
N LEU A 6 -18.79 10.96 -5.78
CA LEU A 6 -19.09 12.36 -5.79
C LEU A 6 -20.44 12.53 -6.49
N VAL A 7 -21.40 13.07 -5.75
CA VAL A 7 -22.75 13.38 -6.25
C VAL A 7 -22.68 14.75 -6.92
N CYS A 8 -22.68 14.76 -8.25
CA CYS A 8 -22.57 15.96 -9.05
C CYS A 8 -23.95 16.45 -9.50
N GLY A 9 -24.30 17.65 -9.07
CA GLY A 9 -25.53 18.34 -9.47
C GLY A 9 -25.26 19.32 -10.61
N ASP A 10 -26.32 19.66 -11.34
CA ASP A 10 -26.35 20.71 -12.36
C ASP A 10 -27.50 21.68 -12.02
N ASP A 11 -27.19 22.97 -11.93
CA ASP A 11 -28.21 24.02 -11.63
C ASP A 11 -29.31 24.14 -12.69
N THR A 12 -29.09 23.54 -13.88
CA THR A 12 -30.05 23.53 -14.98
C THR A 12 -30.90 22.25 -15.03
N ALA A 13 -30.61 21.27 -14.19
CA ALA A 13 -31.30 19.98 -14.18
C ALA A 13 -32.68 20.11 -13.53
N ASP A 14 -33.70 19.55 -14.18
CA ASP A 14 -35.02 19.44 -13.62
C ASP A 14 -35.11 18.25 -12.64
N ALA A 15 -35.13 18.54 -11.36
CA ALA A 15 -35.29 17.55 -10.31
C ALA A 15 -36.76 17.09 -10.10
N THR A 16 -37.71 17.57 -10.92
CA THR A 16 -39.12 17.19 -10.82
C THR A 16 -39.30 15.71 -11.07
N GLY A 17 -39.79 15.00 -10.06
CA GLY A 17 -40.01 13.55 -10.15
C GLY A 17 -38.77 12.66 -9.84
N MET A 18 -37.69 13.25 -9.40
CA MET A 18 -36.55 12.46 -8.89
C MET A 18 -37.01 11.62 -7.68
N PRO A 19 -36.72 10.30 -7.65
CA PRO A 19 -37.03 9.47 -6.48
C PRO A 19 -36.28 9.95 -5.22
N PRO A 20 -36.81 9.68 -4.01
CA PRO A 20 -36.11 9.97 -2.77
C PRO A 20 -34.82 9.14 -2.67
N VAL A 21 -33.80 9.70 -2.03
CA VAL A 21 -32.47 9.07 -1.86
C VAL A 21 -32.45 8.07 -0.70
N GLU A 22 -33.34 8.23 0.26
CA GLU A 22 -33.40 7.46 1.49
C GLU A 22 -33.46 5.94 1.26
N PRO A 23 -34.28 5.41 0.33
CA PRO A 23 -34.32 3.97 0.07
C PRO A 23 -32.98 3.42 -0.42
N TRP A 24 -32.25 4.15 -1.26
CA TRP A 24 -30.91 3.77 -1.72
C TRP A 24 -29.90 3.75 -0.55
N VAL A 25 -29.96 4.77 0.33
CA VAL A 25 -29.12 4.87 1.53
C VAL A 25 -29.37 3.70 2.48
N GLU A 26 -30.66 3.38 2.74
CA GLU A 26 -31.04 2.28 3.62
C GLU A 26 -30.66 0.92 3.05
N GLU A 27 -30.90 0.68 1.77
CA GLU A 27 -30.54 -0.58 1.10
C GLU A 27 -29.05 -0.86 1.20
N LEU A 28 -28.20 0.07 0.76
CA LEU A 28 -26.76 -0.12 0.75
C LEU A 28 -26.15 -0.07 2.16
N GLY A 29 -26.76 0.69 3.08
CA GLY A 29 -26.36 0.67 4.49
C GLY A 29 -26.64 -0.68 5.16
N ASN A 30 -27.79 -1.28 4.91
CA ASN A 30 -28.17 -2.60 5.44
C ASN A 30 -27.28 -3.72 4.85
N GLN A 31 -26.79 -3.57 3.63
CA GLN A 31 -25.86 -4.48 2.98
C GLN A 31 -24.41 -4.29 3.46
N GLY A 32 -24.11 -3.25 4.23
CA GLY A 32 -22.75 -2.90 4.65
C GLY A 32 -21.91 -2.29 3.52
N VAL A 33 -22.51 -2.03 2.36
CA VAL A 33 -21.83 -1.45 1.19
C VAL A 33 -21.61 0.05 1.38
N ARG A 34 -22.62 0.80 1.85
CA ARG A 34 -22.47 2.22 2.15
C ARG A 34 -21.97 2.42 3.57
N LEU A 35 -20.79 3.03 3.71
CA LEU A 35 -20.20 3.32 5.01
C LEU A 35 -20.75 4.61 5.60
N HIS A 36 -20.70 5.69 4.85
CA HIS A 36 -21.26 7.01 5.20
C HIS A 36 -21.35 7.91 3.97
N GLY A 37 -22.05 9.04 4.11
CA GLY A 37 -22.10 10.08 3.08
C GLY A 37 -22.89 11.28 3.60
N HIS A 38 -22.66 12.42 2.97
CA HIS A 38 -23.29 13.69 3.35
C HIS A 38 -23.60 14.54 2.13
N ARG A 39 -24.74 15.23 2.20
CA ARG A 39 -25.03 16.37 1.32
C ARG A 39 -24.17 17.56 1.74
N LEU A 40 -23.59 18.25 0.77
CA LEU A 40 -22.86 19.49 1.00
C LEU A 40 -23.80 20.71 0.94
N ARG A 41 -23.38 21.79 1.57
CA ARG A 41 -24.06 23.08 1.42
C ARG A 41 -23.81 23.65 0.01
N PRO A 42 -24.67 24.60 -0.45
CA PRO A 42 -24.53 25.15 -1.79
C PRO A 42 -23.11 25.69 -2.09
N PRO A 43 -22.66 25.64 -3.34
CA PRO A 43 -21.33 26.13 -3.74
C PRO A 43 -21.04 27.58 -3.34
N ALA A 44 -22.07 28.42 -3.26
CA ALA A 44 -21.94 29.82 -2.83
C ALA A 44 -21.46 29.99 -1.37
N GLU A 45 -21.57 28.93 -0.55
CA GLU A 45 -21.05 28.92 0.83
C GLU A 45 -19.64 28.32 0.93
N ALA A 46 -19.06 27.90 -0.18
CA ALA A 46 -17.71 27.36 -0.21
C ALA A 46 -16.66 28.46 -0.02
N VAL A 47 -15.50 28.06 0.51
CA VAL A 47 -14.32 28.91 0.59
C VAL A 47 -13.14 28.15 0.01
N THR A 48 -12.49 28.75 -0.97
CA THR A 48 -11.27 28.21 -1.56
C THR A 48 -10.04 28.81 -0.87
N VAL A 49 -9.12 27.96 -0.43
CA VAL A 49 -7.85 28.36 0.20
C VAL A 49 -6.68 27.90 -0.66
N ARG A 50 -5.72 28.80 -0.89
CA ARG A 50 -4.44 28.49 -1.56
C ARG A 50 -3.30 29.03 -0.73
N VAL A 51 -2.15 28.33 -0.75
CA VAL A 51 -0.90 28.84 -0.17
C VAL A 51 0.08 29.06 -1.32
N ARG A 52 0.61 30.26 -1.43
CA ARG A 52 1.62 30.63 -2.43
C ARG A 52 2.71 31.46 -1.75
N GLY A 53 3.97 31.06 -1.91
CA GLY A 53 5.09 31.76 -1.30
C GLY A 53 5.03 31.86 0.24
N GLY A 54 4.33 30.96 0.92
CA GLY A 54 4.10 31.01 2.36
C GLY A 54 2.90 31.87 2.79
N GLU A 55 2.19 32.52 1.85
CA GLU A 55 1.03 33.37 2.08
C GLU A 55 -0.26 32.59 1.86
N VAL A 56 -1.22 32.75 2.79
CA VAL A 56 -2.55 32.11 2.69
C VAL A 56 -3.49 33.03 1.91
N LEU A 57 -3.93 32.57 0.76
CA LEU A 57 -4.91 33.23 -0.10
C LEU A 57 -6.28 32.58 0.10
N ARG A 58 -7.27 33.38 0.44
CA ARG A 58 -8.65 32.95 0.62
C ARG A 58 -9.53 33.60 -0.43
N THR A 59 -10.40 32.80 -1.05
CA THR A 59 -11.41 33.28 -2.02
C THR A 59 -12.76 32.68 -1.64
N ASP A 60 -13.80 33.48 -1.58
CA ASP A 60 -15.16 32.99 -1.41
C ASP A 60 -15.62 32.32 -2.70
N GLY A 61 -16.35 31.20 -2.56
CA GLY A 61 -16.79 30.37 -3.68
C GLY A 61 -15.96 29.09 -3.88
N PRO A 62 -16.42 28.23 -4.82
CA PRO A 62 -15.80 26.96 -5.11
C PRO A 62 -14.47 27.10 -5.87
N PHE A 63 -13.67 26.02 -5.88
CA PHE A 63 -12.39 25.97 -6.59
C PHE A 63 -12.52 26.24 -8.10
N ALA A 64 -13.60 25.76 -8.72
CA ALA A 64 -13.93 26.01 -10.11
C ALA A 64 -15.40 26.46 -10.22
N GLU A 65 -15.65 27.54 -10.94
CA GLU A 65 -17.00 27.98 -11.31
C GLU A 65 -17.42 27.20 -12.55
N THR A 66 -18.16 26.11 -12.36
CA THR A 66 -18.73 25.27 -13.41
C THR A 66 -20.23 25.15 -13.22
N LYS A 67 -20.97 24.79 -14.28
CA LYS A 67 -22.40 24.50 -14.18
C LYS A 67 -22.66 23.24 -13.35
N GLU A 68 -21.72 22.30 -13.41
CA GLU A 68 -21.74 21.09 -12.59
C GLU A 68 -20.92 21.31 -11.32
N TYR A 69 -21.45 20.90 -10.18
CA TYR A 69 -20.82 21.05 -8.87
C TYR A 69 -21.02 19.81 -8.01
N VAL A 70 -20.14 19.60 -7.07
CA VAL A 70 -20.25 18.49 -6.09
C VAL A 70 -21.29 18.88 -5.05
N ALA A 71 -22.48 18.25 -5.10
CA ALA A 71 -23.61 18.46 -4.20
C ALA A 71 -23.53 17.60 -2.92
N GLY A 72 -22.73 16.55 -2.95
CA GLY A 72 -22.56 15.62 -1.84
C GLY A 72 -21.56 14.52 -2.17
N TYR A 73 -21.37 13.63 -1.23
CA TYR A 73 -20.53 12.45 -1.43
C TYR A 73 -21.06 11.27 -0.63
N ASP A 74 -20.74 10.06 -1.09
CA ASP A 74 -20.89 8.82 -0.36
C ASP A 74 -19.58 8.03 -0.40
N VAL A 75 -19.33 7.25 0.65
CA VAL A 75 -18.20 6.31 0.71
C VAL A 75 -18.76 4.90 0.74
N LEU A 76 -18.37 4.11 -0.26
CA LEU A 76 -18.77 2.71 -0.39
C LEU A 76 -17.58 1.78 -0.13
N GLU A 77 -17.86 0.59 0.35
CA GLU A 77 -16.95 -0.53 0.40
C GLU A 77 -17.48 -1.65 -0.51
N CYS A 78 -16.77 -1.91 -1.60
CA CYS A 78 -17.13 -2.88 -2.63
C CYS A 78 -15.91 -3.74 -2.97
N ASP A 79 -16.14 -4.97 -3.46
CA ASP A 79 -15.05 -5.86 -3.87
C ASP A 79 -14.43 -5.40 -5.19
N THR A 80 -15.22 -4.80 -6.07
CA THR A 80 -14.80 -4.36 -7.41
C THR A 80 -15.27 -2.93 -7.74
N LEU A 81 -14.57 -2.28 -8.68
CA LEU A 81 -15.01 -1.01 -9.26
C LEU A 81 -16.38 -1.13 -9.93
N GLN A 82 -16.67 -2.28 -10.58
CA GLN A 82 -17.95 -2.48 -11.26
C GLN A 82 -19.12 -2.46 -10.26
N GLU A 83 -18.97 -3.06 -9.09
CA GLU A 83 -19.99 -2.99 -8.03
C GLU A 83 -20.24 -1.56 -7.54
N ALA A 84 -19.17 -0.77 -7.39
CA ALA A 84 -19.31 0.64 -7.03
C ALA A 84 -20.01 1.46 -8.13
N VAL A 85 -19.73 1.17 -9.40
CA VAL A 85 -20.41 1.77 -10.57
C VAL A 85 -21.88 1.36 -10.62
N ASP A 86 -22.19 0.09 -10.37
CA ASP A 86 -23.58 -0.40 -10.35
C ASP A 86 -24.37 0.22 -9.19
N ALA A 87 -23.75 0.42 -8.04
CA ALA A 87 -24.35 1.13 -6.93
C ALA A 87 -24.61 2.62 -7.27
N ALA A 88 -23.62 3.29 -7.88
CA ALA A 88 -23.75 4.68 -8.33
C ALA A 88 -24.84 4.87 -9.39
N ALA A 89 -24.97 3.93 -10.33
CA ALA A 89 -26.00 3.98 -11.37
C ALA A 89 -27.44 3.88 -10.83
N ARG A 90 -27.62 3.28 -9.65
CA ARG A 90 -28.92 3.21 -8.95
C ARG A 90 -29.22 4.43 -8.07
N HIS A 91 -28.24 5.33 -7.89
CA HIS A 91 -28.45 6.54 -7.10
C HIS A 91 -29.40 7.49 -7.83
N PRO A 92 -30.47 8.03 -7.17
CA PRO A 92 -31.47 8.88 -7.82
C PRO A 92 -30.89 10.05 -8.61
N VAL A 93 -29.84 10.70 -8.10
CA VAL A 93 -29.19 11.85 -8.78
C VAL A 93 -28.54 11.44 -10.10
N ALA A 94 -28.18 10.17 -10.31
CA ALA A 94 -27.63 9.72 -11.60
C ALA A 94 -28.58 9.94 -12.78
N THR A 95 -29.89 10.14 -12.53
CA THR A 95 -30.89 10.37 -13.57
C THR A 95 -30.98 11.84 -14.01
N ILE A 96 -30.51 12.78 -13.20
CA ILE A 96 -30.61 14.23 -13.44
C ILE A 96 -29.26 14.96 -13.37
N GLY A 97 -28.22 14.31 -12.95
CA GLY A 97 -26.85 14.81 -12.81
C GLY A 97 -25.86 13.71 -13.15
N ALA A 98 -24.74 13.69 -12.44
CA ALA A 98 -23.72 12.68 -12.62
C ALA A 98 -23.24 12.11 -11.27
N MET A 99 -22.75 10.87 -11.33
CA MET A 99 -22.06 10.22 -10.22
C MET A 99 -20.62 9.94 -10.65
N GLU A 100 -19.65 10.60 -10.02
CA GLU A 100 -18.25 10.31 -10.25
C GLU A 100 -17.78 9.29 -9.23
N VAL A 101 -17.27 8.15 -9.68
CA VAL A 101 -16.75 7.07 -8.83
C VAL A 101 -15.23 7.12 -8.82
N ARG A 102 -14.65 7.36 -7.63
CA ARG A 102 -13.19 7.36 -7.44
C ARG A 102 -12.78 6.29 -6.44
N PRO A 103 -11.91 5.35 -6.81
CA PRO A 103 -11.27 4.50 -5.81
C PRO A 103 -10.46 5.39 -4.85
N PHE A 104 -10.52 5.05 -3.55
CA PHE A 104 -9.55 5.61 -2.63
C PHE A 104 -8.17 5.03 -2.95
N TRP A 105 -7.15 5.82 -2.70
CA TRP A 105 -5.80 5.27 -2.66
C TRP A 105 -5.75 4.26 -1.51
N ASP A 106 -5.74 2.97 -1.85
CA ASP A 106 -5.86 1.89 -0.86
C ASP A 106 -4.47 1.54 -0.28
N ASP A 107 -4.47 1.05 0.96
CA ASP A 107 -3.28 0.47 1.59
C ASP A 107 -2.67 -0.68 0.74
N GLU A 108 -3.49 -1.39 -0.05
CA GLU A 108 -3.02 -2.43 -0.97
C GLU A 108 -2.15 -1.87 -2.11
N ASP A 109 -2.56 -0.74 -2.72
CA ASP A 109 -1.76 -0.07 -3.76
C ASP A 109 -0.43 0.44 -3.19
N ALA A 110 -0.44 0.92 -1.94
CA ALA A 110 0.77 1.34 -1.25
C ALA A 110 1.71 0.16 -0.90
N ARG A 111 1.15 -1.06 -0.75
CA ARG A 111 1.91 -2.29 -0.46
C ARG A 111 2.51 -2.94 -1.68
N GLU A 112 1.94 -2.72 -2.87
CA GLU A 112 2.37 -3.41 -4.10
C GLU A 112 3.86 -3.19 -4.43
N PRO A 113 4.43 -1.96 -4.37
CA PRO A 113 5.86 -1.77 -4.59
C PRO A 113 6.75 -2.57 -3.63
N LEU A 114 6.31 -2.76 -2.38
CA LEU A 114 7.05 -3.51 -1.37
C LEU A 114 6.93 -5.04 -1.57
N ARG A 115 5.79 -5.51 -2.07
CA ARG A 115 5.62 -6.91 -2.51
C ARG A 115 6.52 -7.23 -3.71
N LEU A 116 6.61 -6.33 -4.69
CA LEU A 116 7.51 -6.46 -5.83
C LEU A 116 8.98 -6.47 -5.39
N LEU A 117 9.34 -5.64 -4.40
CA LEU A 117 10.68 -5.63 -3.81
C LEU A 117 10.99 -6.98 -3.15
N ASP A 118 10.07 -7.54 -2.36
CA ASP A 118 10.27 -8.86 -1.72
C ASP A 118 10.38 -10.00 -2.75
N ALA A 119 9.57 -9.95 -3.81
CA ALA A 119 9.67 -10.90 -4.92
C ALA A 119 11.04 -10.82 -5.63
N ALA A 120 11.55 -9.59 -5.87
CA ALA A 120 12.88 -9.38 -6.46
C ALA A 120 14.00 -9.91 -5.57
N LEU A 121 13.92 -9.71 -4.25
CA LEU A 121 14.87 -10.29 -3.30
C LEU A 121 14.83 -11.82 -3.28
N THR A 122 13.64 -12.40 -3.40
CA THR A 122 13.48 -13.87 -3.47
C THR A 122 14.15 -14.44 -4.72
N LEU A 123 13.99 -13.74 -5.86
CA LEU A 123 14.66 -14.12 -7.12
C LEU A 123 16.19 -13.99 -7.00
N ALA A 124 16.67 -12.84 -6.51
CA ALA A 124 18.08 -12.58 -6.30
C ALA A 124 18.75 -13.64 -5.37
N ALA A 125 18.05 -14.03 -4.30
CA ALA A 125 18.52 -15.09 -3.41
C ALA A 125 18.62 -16.45 -4.12
N ARG A 126 17.63 -16.80 -4.95
CA ARG A 126 17.63 -18.03 -5.73
C ARG A 126 18.80 -18.10 -6.72
N GLU A 127 19.10 -16.99 -7.36
CA GLU A 127 20.18 -16.85 -8.34
C GLU A 127 21.53 -16.54 -7.68
N ARG A 128 21.53 -16.25 -6.40
CA ARG A 128 22.68 -15.78 -5.61
C ARG A 128 23.31 -14.51 -6.19
N ASP A 129 22.44 -13.66 -6.76
CA ASP A 129 22.83 -12.38 -7.34
C ASP A 129 22.85 -11.30 -6.23
N VAL A 130 24.07 -11.05 -5.73
CA VAL A 130 24.31 -10.06 -4.68
C VAL A 130 24.00 -8.66 -5.17
N GLU A 131 24.31 -8.32 -6.42
CA GLU A 131 24.08 -6.99 -6.97
C GLU A 131 22.59 -6.70 -7.13
N ALA A 132 21.84 -7.64 -7.69
CA ALA A 132 20.38 -7.52 -7.83
C ALA A 132 19.70 -7.34 -6.46
N ALA A 133 20.17 -8.08 -5.45
CA ALA A 133 19.63 -7.93 -4.11
C ALA A 133 19.98 -6.55 -3.50
N LEU A 134 21.26 -6.12 -3.57
CA LEU A 134 21.72 -4.84 -2.99
C LEU A 134 21.04 -3.62 -3.62
N ALA A 135 20.54 -3.71 -4.84
CA ALA A 135 19.79 -2.65 -5.51
C ALA A 135 18.51 -2.22 -4.73
N HIS A 136 18.03 -3.07 -3.82
CA HIS A 136 16.85 -2.83 -3.00
C HIS A 136 17.16 -2.32 -1.59
N TYR A 137 18.44 -2.18 -1.22
CA TYR A 137 18.87 -1.68 0.08
C TYR A 137 19.33 -0.23 -0.01
N ALA A 138 19.01 0.53 1.03
CA ALA A 138 19.51 1.90 1.16
C ALA A 138 21.04 1.90 1.33
N PRO A 139 21.77 2.92 0.82
CA PRO A 139 23.22 2.97 0.93
C PRO A 139 23.74 2.90 2.38
N ASP A 140 22.96 3.41 3.33
CA ASP A 140 23.20 3.49 4.77
C ASP A 140 22.44 2.41 5.57
N VAL A 141 22.02 1.34 4.94
CA VAL A 141 21.27 0.24 5.58
C VAL A 141 21.99 -0.36 6.79
N GLU A 142 21.22 -0.74 7.80
CA GLU A 142 21.67 -1.56 8.91
C GLU A 142 20.99 -2.94 8.82
N VAL A 143 21.80 -4.03 8.84
CA VAL A 143 21.31 -5.40 8.88
C VAL A 143 21.89 -6.11 10.09
N ILE A 144 21.01 -6.65 10.95
CA ILE A 144 21.40 -7.48 12.10
C ILE A 144 21.16 -8.94 11.74
N SER A 145 22.24 -9.71 11.67
CA SER A 145 22.21 -11.14 11.34
C SER A 145 21.64 -12.00 12.47
N PRO A 146 21.24 -13.27 12.20
CA PRO A 146 20.79 -14.18 13.25
C PRO A 146 21.82 -14.46 14.35
N ALA A 147 23.10 -14.22 14.06
CA ALA A 147 24.18 -14.31 15.05
C ALA A 147 24.38 -13.04 15.88
N GLY A 148 23.50 -12.02 15.71
CA GLY A 148 23.60 -10.75 16.41
C GLY A 148 24.66 -9.79 15.87
N ILE A 149 25.23 -10.10 14.69
CA ILE A 149 26.26 -9.23 14.07
C ILE A 149 25.56 -8.16 13.26
N ALA A 150 25.82 -6.90 13.60
CA ALA A 150 25.34 -5.74 12.84
C ALA A 150 26.28 -5.42 11.67
N VAL A 151 25.71 -5.20 10.50
CA VAL A 151 26.38 -4.81 9.27
C VAL A 151 25.83 -3.48 8.82
N HIS A 152 26.69 -2.50 8.55
CA HIS A 152 26.29 -1.14 8.16
C HIS A 152 26.72 -0.84 6.73
N GLY A 153 25.76 -0.37 5.93
CA GLY A 153 25.92 0.03 4.55
C GLY A 153 26.07 -1.11 3.56
N THR A 154 25.75 -0.82 2.29
CA THR A 154 25.72 -1.82 1.22
C THR A 154 27.06 -2.49 0.94
N ALA A 155 28.19 -1.77 1.16
CA ALA A 155 29.53 -2.34 0.93
C ALA A 155 29.87 -3.46 1.93
N ALA A 156 29.48 -3.32 3.20
CA ALA A 156 29.67 -4.35 4.20
C ALA A 156 28.66 -5.48 4.05
N LEU A 157 27.42 -5.16 3.67
CA LEU A 157 26.37 -6.13 3.40
C LEU A 157 26.74 -7.03 2.20
N ARG A 158 27.36 -6.47 1.15
CA ARG A 158 27.92 -7.22 0.02
C ARG A 158 28.85 -8.35 0.48
N LYS A 159 29.85 -8.01 1.29
CA LYS A 159 30.82 -8.99 1.80
C LYS A 159 30.14 -10.09 2.63
N ALA A 160 29.14 -9.70 3.43
CA ALA A 160 28.39 -10.67 4.23
C ALA A 160 27.61 -11.66 3.35
N TRP A 161 26.97 -11.20 2.28
CA TRP A 161 26.21 -12.04 1.36
C TRP A 161 27.11 -12.88 0.45
N GLU A 162 28.21 -12.33 -0.08
CA GLU A 162 29.20 -13.08 -0.82
C GLU A 162 29.73 -14.27 0.02
N GLY A 163 30.01 -14.02 1.32
CA GLY A 163 30.40 -15.10 2.25
C GLY A 163 29.27 -16.11 2.48
N ALA A 164 28.06 -15.66 2.70
CA ALA A 164 26.92 -16.55 2.92
C ALA A 164 26.58 -17.40 1.68
N TYR A 165 26.56 -16.80 0.49
CA TYR A 165 26.33 -17.53 -0.75
C TYR A 165 27.50 -18.42 -1.16
N GLY A 166 28.76 -18.06 -0.78
CA GLY A 166 29.93 -18.90 -0.95
C GLY A 166 29.89 -20.21 -0.13
N ALA A 167 29.15 -20.21 0.97
CA ALA A 167 28.94 -21.38 1.81
C ALA A 167 27.85 -22.34 1.30
N VAL A 168 27.09 -21.98 0.25
CA VAL A 168 25.98 -22.77 -0.28
C VAL A 168 26.31 -23.36 -1.65
N ALA A 169 26.06 -24.66 -1.81
CA ALA A 169 26.20 -25.40 -3.06
C ALA A 169 24.84 -25.38 -3.81
N GLY A 170 24.75 -24.60 -4.91
CA GLY A 170 23.56 -24.54 -5.73
C GLY A 170 22.55 -23.41 -5.31
N PRO A 171 21.30 -23.46 -5.81
CA PRO A 171 20.33 -22.42 -5.56
C PRO A 171 19.82 -22.41 -4.12
N VAL A 172 19.57 -21.21 -3.61
CA VAL A 172 18.89 -21.00 -2.34
C VAL A 172 17.40 -20.78 -2.59
N ARG A 173 16.55 -21.51 -1.87
CA ARG A 173 15.10 -21.28 -1.89
C ARG A 173 14.71 -20.44 -0.69
N ARG A 174 14.03 -19.36 -0.96
CA ARG A 174 13.42 -18.48 0.05
C ARG A 174 11.90 -18.54 -0.09
N GLU A 175 11.20 -18.81 1.00
CA GLU A 175 9.75 -18.91 1.05
C GLU A 175 9.23 -18.07 2.21
N VAL A 176 8.34 -17.13 1.92
CA VAL A 176 7.64 -16.34 2.95
C VAL A 176 6.45 -17.15 3.45
N VAL A 177 6.53 -17.62 4.69
CA VAL A 177 5.50 -18.46 5.33
C VAL A 177 4.37 -17.60 5.88
N GLU A 178 4.73 -16.47 6.49
CA GLU A 178 3.81 -15.51 7.07
C GLU A 178 4.42 -14.12 6.92
N SER A 179 3.60 -13.12 6.63
CA SER A 179 4.06 -11.74 6.63
C SER A 179 2.96 -10.77 7.05
N SER A 180 3.37 -9.63 7.59
CA SER A 180 2.53 -8.46 7.79
C SER A 180 3.30 -7.21 7.42
N LEU A 181 2.60 -6.23 6.85
CA LEU A 181 3.19 -5.01 6.34
C LEU A 181 2.29 -3.82 6.69
N HIS A 182 2.89 -2.80 7.30
CA HIS A 182 2.26 -1.54 7.60
C HIS A 182 2.96 -0.44 6.82
N VAL A 183 2.22 0.30 6.03
CA VAL A 183 2.75 1.33 5.14
C VAL A 183 2.21 2.69 5.56
N ALA A 184 3.10 3.68 5.63
CA ALA A 184 2.78 5.09 5.77
C ALA A 184 3.35 5.84 4.54
N GLU A 185 3.23 7.14 4.50
CA GLU A 185 3.54 7.96 3.33
C GLU A 185 4.93 7.69 2.71
N ASN A 186 5.97 7.64 3.55
CA ASN A 186 7.36 7.47 3.09
C ASN A 186 8.17 6.46 3.92
N VAL A 187 7.52 5.77 4.85
CA VAL A 187 8.11 4.71 5.66
C VAL A 187 7.16 3.51 5.73
N ALA A 188 7.73 2.32 5.82
CA ALA A 188 6.95 1.12 6.06
C ALA A 188 7.69 0.20 7.04
N PHE A 189 6.92 -0.64 7.70
CA PHE A 189 7.44 -1.63 8.63
C PHE A 189 6.83 -2.98 8.30
N GLY A 190 7.69 -3.98 8.07
CA GLY A 190 7.31 -5.34 7.79
C GLY A 190 7.83 -6.31 8.83
N ARG A 191 7.10 -7.39 9.05
CA ARG A 191 7.60 -8.58 9.70
C ARG A 191 7.25 -9.80 8.85
N ALA A 192 8.16 -10.76 8.76
CA ALA A 192 7.93 -11.99 8.04
C ALA A 192 8.52 -13.18 8.79
N LEU A 193 7.93 -14.35 8.55
CA LEU A 193 8.51 -15.64 8.84
C LEU A 193 8.98 -16.23 7.51
N VAL A 194 10.28 -16.43 7.37
CA VAL A 194 10.91 -16.82 6.10
C VAL A 194 11.65 -18.12 6.25
N ARG A 195 11.28 -19.13 5.47
CA ARG A 195 12.02 -20.37 5.38
C ARG A 195 13.07 -20.28 4.28
N THR A 196 14.30 -20.57 4.65
CA THR A 196 15.43 -20.60 3.69
C THR A 196 15.97 -22.02 3.63
N THR A 197 15.96 -22.62 2.43
CA THR A 197 16.44 -24.00 2.21
C THR A 197 17.47 -24.05 1.10
N GLY A 198 18.37 -25.06 1.18
CA GLY A 198 19.44 -25.27 0.22
C GLY A 198 20.35 -26.38 0.66
N THR A 199 21.58 -26.43 0.10
CA THR A 199 22.61 -27.37 0.50
C THR A 199 23.89 -26.58 0.74
N LEU A 200 24.59 -26.83 1.84
CA LEU A 200 25.89 -26.22 2.13
C LEU A 200 26.98 -26.89 1.29
N THR A 201 28.13 -26.25 1.15
CA THR A 201 29.27 -26.77 0.36
C THR A 201 29.85 -28.05 0.93
N ASP A 202 29.64 -28.36 2.20
CA ASP A 202 30.00 -29.61 2.86
C ASP A 202 28.99 -30.75 2.66
N GLY A 203 27.90 -30.49 1.91
CA GLY A 203 26.82 -31.44 1.67
C GLY A 203 25.68 -31.40 2.72
N THR A 204 25.82 -30.62 3.79
CA THR A 204 24.80 -30.51 4.84
C THR A 204 23.56 -29.77 4.29
N ALA A 205 22.37 -30.23 4.68
CA ALA A 205 21.13 -29.53 4.33
C ALA A 205 21.03 -28.20 5.08
N LEU A 206 20.75 -27.13 4.34
CA LEU A 206 20.37 -25.85 4.89
C LEU A 206 18.82 -25.81 4.97
N ASP A 207 18.28 -25.75 6.18
CA ASP A 207 16.84 -25.49 6.42
C ASP A 207 16.75 -24.60 7.65
N ARG A 208 16.39 -23.35 7.45
CA ARG A 208 16.29 -22.35 8.53
C ARG A 208 15.00 -21.58 8.44
N LEU A 209 14.30 -21.45 9.55
CA LEU A 209 13.14 -20.61 9.71
C LEU A 209 13.55 -19.33 10.45
N LEU A 210 13.47 -18.21 9.76
CA LEU A 210 13.92 -16.91 10.24
C LEU A 210 12.72 -15.99 10.49
N ARG A 211 12.73 -15.28 11.63
CA ARG A 211 11.94 -14.08 11.79
C ARG A 211 12.72 -12.91 11.21
N VAL A 212 12.07 -12.19 10.31
CA VAL A 212 12.64 -11.02 9.64
C VAL A 212 11.79 -9.82 9.99
N THR A 213 12.40 -8.78 10.50
CA THR A 213 11.79 -7.47 10.72
C THR A 213 12.46 -6.49 9.77
N THR A 214 11.68 -5.79 8.95
CA THR A 214 12.20 -4.92 7.92
C THR A 214 11.61 -3.52 8.06
N GLY A 215 12.48 -2.53 8.13
CA GLY A 215 12.15 -1.12 8.01
C GLY A 215 12.44 -0.63 6.60
N TYR A 216 11.43 -0.04 5.95
CA TYR A 216 11.55 0.51 4.60
C TYR A 216 11.46 2.02 4.64
N ARG A 217 12.09 2.66 3.65
CA ARG A 217 12.00 4.09 3.44
C ARG A 217 11.85 4.39 1.95
N ALA A 218 10.94 5.30 1.59
CA ALA A 218 10.79 5.79 0.24
C ALA A 218 11.69 7.02 0.00
N VAL A 219 12.37 7.04 -1.15
CA VAL A 219 13.15 8.17 -1.64
C VAL A 219 12.81 8.37 -3.11
N ALA A 220 12.29 9.53 -3.49
CA ALA A 220 11.83 9.83 -4.84
C ALA A 220 10.91 8.73 -5.41
N GLU A 221 9.88 8.38 -4.65
CA GLU A 221 8.85 7.36 -4.97
C GLU A 221 9.38 5.92 -5.10
N ARG A 222 10.64 5.69 -4.78
CA ARG A 222 11.25 4.36 -4.77
C ARG A 222 11.50 3.88 -3.35
N TRP A 223 11.08 2.65 -3.05
CA TRP A 223 11.28 2.02 -1.77
C TRP A 223 12.63 1.31 -1.64
N PHE A 224 13.25 1.45 -0.47
CA PHE A 224 14.48 0.78 -0.10
C PHE A 224 14.37 0.20 1.30
N ILE A 225 15.04 -0.93 1.53
CA ILE A 225 15.27 -1.47 2.87
C ILE A 225 16.31 -0.60 3.56
N ALA A 226 15.92 0.03 4.67
CA ALA A 226 16.79 0.87 5.49
C ALA A 226 17.28 0.15 6.76
N HIS A 227 16.51 -0.82 7.23
CA HIS A 227 16.85 -1.65 8.38
C HIS A 227 16.31 -3.06 8.20
N GLU A 228 17.08 -4.07 8.59
CA GLU A 228 16.61 -5.45 8.63
C GLU A 228 17.20 -6.18 9.84
N HIS A 229 16.35 -6.86 10.59
CA HIS A 229 16.77 -7.71 11.71
C HIS A 229 16.28 -9.14 11.48
N LEU A 230 17.21 -10.07 11.48
CA LEU A 230 16.95 -11.50 11.33
C LEU A 230 17.24 -12.22 12.65
N SER A 231 16.36 -13.14 13.02
CA SER A 231 16.57 -14.05 14.17
C SER A 231 16.03 -15.43 13.84
N LEU A 232 16.56 -16.46 14.49
CA LEU A 232 16.03 -17.83 14.37
C LEU A 232 14.64 -17.90 15.02
N ALA A 233 13.69 -18.61 14.39
CA ALA A 233 12.42 -18.90 15.01
C ALA A 233 12.61 -19.90 16.17
N ALA A 234 11.89 -19.74 17.30
CA ALA A 234 12.02 -20.65 18.43
C ALA A 234 11.60 -22.07 18.03
N GLY A 235 12.44 -23.06 18.35
CA GLY A 235 12.28 -24.48 17.99
C GLY A 235 13.39 -25.03 17.09
N GLU A 236 14.23 -24.17 16.50
CA GLU A 236 15.44 -24.53 15.76
C GLU A 236 16.68 -24.16 16.59
N GLU A 237 16.87 -24.84 17.74
CA GLU A 237 18.18 -24.85 18.39
C GLU A 237 19.15 -25.56 17.43
N GLY A 238 20.15 -24.82 16.98
CA GLY A 238 21.18 -25.37 16.12
C GLY A 238 21.82 -26.60 16.74
N THR A 239 21.68 -27.72 16.09
CA THR A 239 22.58 -28.83 16.30
C THR A 239 24.00 -28.32 16.00
N SER A 240 24.80 -28.26 17.07
CA SER A 240 26.22 -27.94 17.10
C SER A 240 27.02 -28.89 16.23
#